data_45eb35625e6d15b92c25defb60ab2f8f
#
_entry.id   45eb35625e6d15b92c25defb60ab2f8f
#
_cell.length_a   1.000
_cell.length_b   1.000
_cell.length_c   1.000
_cell.angle_alpha   90.00
_cell.angle_beta   90.00
_cell.angle_gamma   90.00
#
_symmetry.space_group_name_H-M   'P 1'
#
loop_
_entity.id
_entity.type
_entity.pdbx_description
1 polymer ?
#
loop_
_entity_poly.entity_id
_entity_poly.type
_entity_poly.pdbx_seq_one_letter_code
_entity_poly.pdbx_strand_id
1 'polypeptide(L)'
;MSNNNDIVQKLWNLCDVLRDDGINYSDYVTELVLLLFIKMVHENTEAELLDQHTLPQGCRWGDLNSLSGINLLNHYKQMLLKLSSGKDAEGNSVHADPLISAIYADAQTRLREPRHLEQMIRTLDQIDWFSAKKDGLGDLYEGLLEKNAGETKSGAGQYFTPRALINSMVRCIKPQAGEVIQDPAAGTAGFLIATDQYIKQQTDNLYDLTAKARAFQKTKAFVGVELVPSTRRLALMNCLLHGMEGDDEGVVHQGNALGMAGASLPKADIILANPPFGTAKGGEASITRDDLTYPTSNKQLAFLQHIYRNLKPGGRAAVVLPDNVLFEAGVGTDVRRDLMNKCNLHTILRLPTGIFYAQGVKTNVLFFTKGSANDKHQDENCTENVWVYDLRSNMPSFGKRTPFGEQHLKPFEAVYGDDANGQSQRSEGEWSFNSDELDAPENAENQHVDDRMATSRWRTFSREWIRDVKGDSLDISWLKDNNSVDAANLPEPSVLAAEAMGELVQALGELDTLMRELGVSDEADAQKTLLNEMLGGVK
;
A
#
# COMPACT_ATOMS: atom_id res chain seq x y z
N MET A 1 -21.10 -9.51 4.69
CA MET A 1 -20.33 -8.85 3.59
C MET A 1 -21.20 -8.04 2.63
N SER A 2 -22.47 -8.37 2.33
CA SER A 2 -23.29 -7.55 1.40
C SER A 2 -23.66 -6.16 1.93
N ASN A 3 -23.86 -6.02 3.25
CA ASN A 3 -24.34 -4.76 3.84
C ASN A 3 -23.25 -3.66 3.87
N ASN A 4 -22.00 -3.99 4.17
CA ASN A 4 -20.89 -3.01 4.17
C ASN A 4 -20.62 -2.44 2.78
N ASN A 5 -20.65 -3.25 1.73
CA ASN A 5 -20.48 -2.78 0.36
C ASN A 5 -21.59 -1.78 -0.05
N ASP A 6 -22.81 -2.00 0.41
CA ASP A 6 -23.93 -1.08 0.13
C ASP A 6 -23.75 0.26 0.86
N ILE A 7 -23.23 0.23 2.11
CA ILE A 7 -22.93 1.45 2.87
C ILE A 7 -21.75 2.20 2.24
N VAL A 8 -20.67 1.50 1.89
CA VAL A 8 -19.54 2.09 1.16
C VAL A 8 -20.00 2.75 -0.14
N GLN A 9 -20.91 2.10 -0.87
CA GLN A 9 -21.46 2.69 -2.10
C GLN A 9 -22.29 3.95 -1.81
N LYS A 10 -23.12 3.96 -0.77
CA LYS A 10 -23.89 5.14 -0.34
C LYS A 10 -22.97 6.30 0.05
N LEU A 11 -21.91 6.01 0.82
CA LEU A 11 -20.90 7.01 1.18
C LEU A 11 -20.18 7.56 -0.05
N TRP A 12 -19.83 6.66 -0.99
CA TRP A 12 -19.17 7.08 -2.23
C TRP A 12 -20.06 7.97 -3.10
N ASN A 13 -21.38 7.75 -3.11
CA ASN A 13 -22.32 8.58 -3.86
C ASN A 13 -22.35 10.03 -3.34
N LEU A 14 -21.89 10.31 -2.11
CA LEU A 14 -21.71 11.68 -1.62
C LEU A 14 -20.64 12.46 -2.39
N CYS A 15 -19.75 11.77 -3.11
CA CYS A 15 -18.81 12.43 -4.03
C CYS A 15 -19.50 13.22 -5.15
N ASP A 16 -20.71 12.83 -5.55
CA ASP A 16 -21.50 13.62 -6.51
C ASP A 16 -21.88 14.98 -5.94
N VAL A 17 -22.22 15.05 -4.65
CA VAL A 17 -22.51 16.32 -3.94
C VAL A 17 -21.25 17.20 -3.91
N LEU A 18 -20.08 16.62 -3.67
CA LEU A 18 -18.80 17.34 -3.68
C LEU A 18 -18.47 17.88 -5.08
N ARG A 19 -18.74 17.10 -6.12
CA ARG A 19 -18.59 17.54 -7.51
C ARG A 19 -19.48 18.76 -7.81
N ASP A 20 -20.71 18.73 -7.36
CA ASP A 20 -21.68 19.82 -7.59
C ASP A 20 -21.29 21.10 -6.84
N ASP A 21 -20.45 20.99 -5.79
CA ASP A 21 -19.83 22.13 -5.09
C ASP A 21 -18.53 22.62 -5.78
N GLY A 22 -18.12 21.98 -6.87
CA GLY A 22 -16.93 22.34 -7.65
C GLY A 22 -15.62 21.87 -7.03
N ILE A 23 -15.66 20.84 -6.17
CA ILE A 23 -14.47 20.24 -5.56
C ILE A 23 -13.83 19.28 -6.57
N ASN A 24 -12.50 19.26 -6.64
CA ASN A 24 -11.78 18.35 -7.52
C ASN A 24 -11.89 16.90 -7.03
N TYR A 25 -11.92 15.97 -7.96
CA TYR A 25 -12.02 14.54 -7.67
C TYR A 25 -10.94 14.03 -6.71
N SER A 26 -9.71 14.52 -6.82
CA SER A 26 -8.60 14.18 -5.93
C SER A 26 -8.85 14.53 -4.45
N ASP A 27 -9.75 15.45 -4.19
CA ASP A 27 -10.04 15.96 -2.86
C ASP A 27 -11.31 15.35 -2.23
N TYR A 28 -12.09 14.56 -3.01
CA TYR A 28 -13.37 14.01 -2.54
C TYR A 28 -13.26 13.23 -1.24
N VAL A 29 -12.31 12.30 -1.19
CA VAL A 29 -12.14 11.48 0.02
C VAL A 29 -11.70 12.34 1.20
N THR A 30 -10.79 13.30 0.99
CA THR A 30 -10.35 14.20 2.06
C THR A 30 -11.52 14.99 2.64
N GLU A 31 -12.39 15.55 1.81
CA GLU A 31 -13.59 16.27 2.27
C GLU A 31 -14.58 15.35 2.98
N LEU A 32 -14.86 14.20 2.39
CA LEU A 32 -15.80 13.24 2.95
C LEU A 32 -15.33 12.71 4.30
N VAL A 33 -14.05 12.35 4.43
CA VAL A 33 -13.53 11.73 5.66
C VAL A 33 -13.44 12.71 6.82
N LEU A 34 -13.22 14.00 6.60
CA LEU A 34 -13.23 15.00 7.66
C LEU A 34 -14.59 15.03 8.39
N LEU A 35 -15.68 14.97 7.64
CA LEU A 35 -17.04 14.93 8.19
C LEU A 35 -17.41 13.55 8.70
N LEU A 36 -17.08 12.51 7.93
CA LEU A 36 -17.37 11.12 8.25
C LEU A 36 -16.72 10.70 9.58
N PHE A 37 -15.48 11.13 9.82
CA PHE A 37 -14.78 10.80 11.07
C PHE A 37 -15.48 11.37 12.31
N ILE A 38 -15.99 12.62 12.24
CA ILE A 38 -16.79 13.21 13.32
C ILE A 38 -18.02 12.34 13.62
N LYS A 39 -18.69 11.85 12.56
CA LYS A 39 -19.84 10.94 12.70
C LYS A 39 -19.44 9.60 13.31
N MET A 40 -18.37 8.99 12.85
CA MET A 40 -17.89 7.69 13.34
C MET A 40 -17.44 7.75 14.79
N VAL A 41 -16.75 8.82 15.19
CA VAL A 41 -16.39 9.04 16.60
C VAL A 41 -17.64 9.19 17.47
N HIS A 42 -18.66 9.95 17.02
CA HIS A 42 -19.95 10.05 17.71
C HIS A 42 -20.57 8.66 17.89
N GLU A 43 -20.67 7.89 16.84
CA GLU A 43 -21.27 6.55 16.87
C GLU A 43 -20.52 5.58 17.79
N ASN A 44 -19.18 5.65 17.83
CA ASN A 44 -18.37 4.83 18.74
C ASN A 44 -18.50 5.28 20.21
N THR A 45 -18.63 6.59 20.47
CA THR A 45 -18.84 7.12 21.81
C THR A 45 -20.20 6.72 22.36
N GLU A 46 -21.26 6.80 21.57
CA GLU A 46 -22.60 6.33 21.94
C GLU A 46 -22.63 4.81 22.24
N ALA A 47 -21.70 4.03 21.67
CA ALA A 47 -21.58 2.61 21.92
C ALA A 47 -20.58 2.25 23.05
N GLU A 48 -20.04 3.23 23.77
CA GLU A 48 -19.03 3.07 24.83
C GLU A 48 -17.74 2.34 24.34
N LEU A 49 -17.43 2.43 23.02
CA LEU A 49 -16.27 1.76 22.43
C LEU A 49 -15.00 2.64 22.45
N LEU A 50 -15.14 3.95 22.65
CA LEU A 50 -14.05 4.92 22.75
C LEU A 50 -14.14 5.68 24.07
N ASP A 51 -13.31 5.31 25.03
CA ASP A 51 -13.16 6.04 26.31
C ASP A 51 -12.19 7.22 26.18
N GLN A 52 -11.31 7.18 25.20
CA GLN A 52 -10.26 8.18 24.93
C GLN A 52 -10.47 8.81 23.55
N HIS A 53 -9.85 9.98 23.32
CA HIS A 53 -9.93 10.70 22.05
C HIS A 53 -11.35 11.12 21.64
N THR A 54 -12.17 11.51 22.60
CA THR A 54 -13.51 12.04 22.34
C THR A 54 -13.43 13.48 21.80
N LEU A 55 -14.33 13.80 20.87
CA LEU A 55 -14.40 15.17 20.34
C LEU A 55 -14.92 16.15 21.41
N PRO A 56 -14.31 17.36 21.53
CA PRO A 56 -14.67 18.34 22.53
C PRO A 56 -16.08 18.90 22.29
N GLN A 57 -16.65 19.50 23.32
CA GLN A 57 -17.92 20.22 23.20
C GLN A 57 -17.83 21.32 22.13
N GLY A 58 -18.86 21.45 21.32
CA GLY A 58 -18.90 22.36 20.19
C GLY A 58 -18.18 21.83 18.92
N CYS A 59 -17.65 20.58 18.99
CA CYS A 59 -17.04 19.90 17.85
C CYS A 59 -17.61 18.50 17.65
N ARG A 60 -18.78 18.21 18.17
CA ARG A 60 -19.45 16.91 18.09
C ARG A 60 -20.46 16.88 16.95
N TRP A 61 -20.89 15.70 16.58
CA TRP A 61 -21.92 15.53 15.54
C TRP A 61 -23.22 16.26 15.86
N GLY A 62 -23.69 16.21 17.11
CA GLY A 62 -24.89 16.90 17.56
C GLY A 62 -24.82 18.43 17.40
N ASP A 63 -23.62 19.01 17.51
CA ASP A 63 -23.42 20.46 17.34
C ASP A 63 -23.64 20.87 15.87
N LEU A 64 -23.31 20.00 14.90
CA LEU A 64 -23.60 20.21 13.48
C LEU A 64 -25.09 20.06 13.17
N ASN A 65 -25.74 19.03 13.70
CA ASN A 65 -27.17 18.77 13.44
C ASN A 65 -28.11 19.84 14.00
N SER A 66 -27.67 20.65 14.95
CA SER A 66 -28.47 21.73 15.55
C SER A 66 -28.53 22.98 14.68
N LEU A 67 -27.74 23.06 13.60
CA LEU A 67 -27.56 24.26 12.78
C LEU A 67 -28.01 24.03 11.32
N SER A 68 -28.23 25.12 10.59
CA SER A 68 -28.59 25.11 9.18
C SER A 68 -28.02 26.31 8.42
N GLY A 69 -28.03 26.24 7.08
CA GLY A 69 -27.62 27.34 6.21
C GLY A 69 -26.18 27.79 6.46
N ILE A 70 -25.96 29.08 6.30
CA ILE A 70 -24.62 29.68 6.45
C ILE A 70 -24.04 29.50 7.85
N ASN A 71 -24.88 29.42 8.88
CA ASN A 71 -24.45 29.22 10.26
C ASN A 71 -23.82 27.82 10.44
N LEU A 72 -24.40 26.80 9.83
CA LEU A 72 -23.85 25.45 9.82
C LEU A 72 -22.48 25.43 9.14
N LEU A 73 -22.37 26.01 7.93
CA LEU A 73 -21.10 26.02 7.19
C LEU A 73 -19.99 26.77 7.95
N ASN A 74 -20.32 27.93 8.53
CA ASN A 74 -19.36 28.70 9.33
C ASN A 74 -18.97 27.93 10.60
N HIS A 75 -19.91 27.30 11.27
CA HIS A 75 -19.62 26.47 12.44
C HIS A 75 -18.69 25.29 12.09
N TYR A 76 -18.96 24.58 10.99
CA TYR A 76 -18.11 23.49 10.52
C TYR A 76 -16.67 23.96 10.24
N LYS A 77 -16.50 25.10 9.56
CA LYS A 77 -15.16 25.69 9.34
C LYS A 77 -14.44 26.01 10.65
N GLN A 78 -15.14 26.61 11.62
CA GLN A 78 -14.58 26.90 12.93
C GLN A 78 -14.26 25.62 13.72
N MET A 79 -15.11 24.60 13.61
CA MET A 79 -14.89 23.30 14.23
C MET A 79 -13.59 22.65 13.74
N LEU A 80 -13.34 22.61 12.43
CA LEU A 80 -12.08 22.09 11.88
C LEU A 80 -10.86 22.85 12.40
N LEU A 81 -10.97 24.17 12.51
CA LEU A 81 -9.89 24.99 13.06
C LEU A 81 -9.66 24.71 14.56
N LYS A 82 -10.71 24.56 15.35
CA LYS A 82 -10.62 24.21 16.77
C LYS A 82 -10.00 22.84 16.99
N LEU A 83 -10.40 21.85 16.19
CA LEU A 83 -9.84 20.49 16.25
C LEU A 83 -8.36 20.47 15.86
N SER A 84 -7.96 21.26 14.87
CA SER A 84 -6.57 21.38 14.43
C SER A 84 -5.68 22.07 15.45
N SER A 85 -6.11 23.22 15.98
CA SER A 85 -5.30 24.08 16.86
C SER A 85 -5.40 23.73 18.34
N GLY A 86 -6.43 23.00 18.74
CA GLY A 86 -6.80 22.81 20.15
C GLY A 86 -7.33 24.06 20.82
N LYS A 87 -7.59 25.16 20.06
CA LYS A 87 -7.98 26.47 20.59
C LYS A 87 -9.19 27.03 19.84
N ASP A 88 -9.97 27.89 20.56
CA ASP A 88 -11.02 28.69 19.93
C ASP A 88 -10.46 29.98 19.27
N ALA A 89 -11.36 30.80 18.71
CA ALA A 89 -10.98 32.06 18.05
C ALA A 89 -10.41 33.10 19.06
N GLU A 90 -10.75 32.99 20.32
CA GLU A 90 -10.29 33.82 21.43
C GLU A 90 -8.98 33.34 22.05
N GLY A 91 -8.47 32.15 21.59
CA GLY A 91 -7.22 31.56 22.07
C GLY A 91 -7.35 30.68 23.31
N ASN A 92 -8.58 30.41 23.77
CA ASN A 92 -8.82 29.52 24.90
C ASN A 92 -8.64 28.04 24.47
N SER A 93 -8.12 27.20 25.38
CA SER A 93 -7.96 25.78 25.12
C SER A 93 -9.33 25.09 25.02
N VAL A 94 -9.56 24.41 23.90
CA VAL A 94 -10.77 23.60 23.63
C VAL A 94 -10.50 22.14 23.93
N HIS A 95 -9.32 21.65 23.55
CA HIS A 95 -8.82 20.32 23.87
C HIS A 95 -7.28 20.31 23.90
N ALA A 96 -6.73 19.31 24.57
CA ALA A 96 -5.29 19.08 24.63
C ALA A 96 -4.90 17.70 24.08
N ASP A 97 -5.76 17.11 23.24
CA ASP A 97 -5.52 15.81 22.63
C ASP A 97 -4.61 15.96 21.40
N PRO A 98 -3.33 15.50 21.47
CA PRO A 98 -2.39 15.67 20.38
C PRO A 98 -2.75 14.80 19.16
N LEU A 99 -3.39 13.63 19.34
CA LEU A 99 -3.81 12.78 18.25
C LEU A 99 -4.95 13.43 17.44
N ILE A 100 -5.94 14.02 18.11
CA ILE A 100 -7.00 14.78 17.43
C ILE A 100 -6.40 15.98 16.67
N SER A 101 -5.46 16.69 17.28
CA SER A 101 -4.75 17.79 16.60
C SER A 101 -3.96 17.30 15.38
N ALA A 102 -3.31 16.14 15.46
CA ALA A 102 -2.58 15.54 14.34
C ALA A 102 -3.51 15.09 13.20
N ILE A 103 -4.66 14.51 13.53
CA ILE A 103 -5.69 14.10 12.55
C ILE A 103 -6.22 15.32 11.79
N TYR A 104 -6.50 16.43 12.49
CA TYR A 104 -7.06 17.62 11.88
C TYR A 104 -6.00 18.67 11.50
N ALA A 105 -4.70 18.37 11.59
CA ALA A 105 -3.64 19.30 11.21
C ALA A 105 -3.89 19.87 9.80
N ASP A 106 -3.93 21.19 9.69
CA ASP A 106 -4.21 21.93 8.45
C ASP A 106 -5.55 21.53 7.77
N ALA A 107 -6.51 21.00 8.54
CA ALA A 107 -7.80 20.62 8.01
C ALA A 107 -8.62 21.85 7.64
N GLN A 108 -9.00 21.94 6.37
CA GLN A 108 -9.88 22.98 5.83
C GLN A 108 -10.88 22.33 4.89
N THR A 109 -12.14 22.79 4.95
CA THR A 109 -13.13 22.35 3.97
C THR A 109 -13.14 23.26 2.76
N ARG A 110 -13.31 22.67 1.58
CA ARG A 110 -13.52 23.36 0.31
C ARG A 110 -15.00 23.57 -0.02
N LEU A 111 -15.91 23.06 0.82
CA LEU A 111 -17.35 23.27 0.68
C LEU A 111 -17.70 24.75 0.71
N ARG A 112 -18.48 25.20 -0.24
CA ARG A 112 -18.90 26.59 -0.42
C ARG A 112 -20.39 26.77 -0.18
N GLU A 113 -21.19 25.78 -0.58
CA GLU A 113 -22.63 25.83 -0.51
C GLU A 113 -23.16 25.14 0.76
N PRO A 114 -23.82 25.87 1.67
CA PRO A 114 -24.36 25.29 2.91
C PRO A 114 -25.30 24.09 2.67
N ARG A 115 -26.09 24.14 1.59
CA ARG A 115 -27.04 23.07 1.22
C ARG A 115 -26.33 21.74 0.97
N HIS A 116 -25.10 21.76 0.43
CA HIS A 116 -24.34 20.55 0.17
C HIS A 116 -23.86 19.91 1.47
N LEU A 117 -23.39 20.72 2.42
CA LEU A 117 -23.05 20.22 3.76
C LEU A 117 -24.28 19.64 4.48
N GLU A 118 -25.44 20.33 4.42
CA GLU A 118 -26.70 19.81 4.99
C GLU A 118 -27.09 18.46 4.35
N GLN A 119 -26.96 18.35 3.03
CA GLN A 119 -27.25 17.10 2.30
C GLN A 119 -26.33 15.96 2.76
N MET A 120 -25.02 16.23 2.91
CA MET A 120 -24.06 15.24 3.40
C MET A 120 -24.40 14.79 4.82
N ILE A 121 -24.66 15.72 5.74
CA ILE A 121 -25.05 15.42 7.12
C ILE A 121 -26.31 14.56 7.16
N ARG A 122 -27.34 14.96 6.42
CA ARG A 122 -28.61 14.22 6.35
C ARG A 122 -28.42 12.80 5.79
N THR A 123 -27.59 12.65 4.76
CA THR A 123 -27.31 11.33 4.17
C THR A 123 -26.53 10.45 5.14
N LEU A 124 -25.56 11.01 5.86
CA LEU A 124 -24.81 10.28 6.88
C LEU A 124 -25.71 9.83 8.04
N ASP A 125 -26.72 10.64 8.45
CA ASP A 125 -27.67 10.23 9.48
C ASP A 125 -28.64 9.13 9.03
N GLN A 126 -28.84 8.95 7.72
CA GLN A 126 -29.70 7.89 7.17
C GLN A 126 -28.97 6.54 7.01
N ILE A 127 -27.69 6.48 7.28
CA ILE A 127 -26.94 5.21 7.24
C ILE A 127 -27.34 4.34 8.43
N ASP A 128 -27.47 3.04 8.19
CA ASP A 128 -27.66 2.05 9.25
C ASP A 128 -26.35 1.83 10.03
N TRP A 129 -26.06 2.72 10.96
CA TRP A 129 -24.88 2.66 11.79
C TRP A 129 -24.88 1.47 12.76
N PHE A 130 -26.05 0.93 13.11
CA PHE A 130 -26.13 -0.26 13.94
C PHE A 130 -25.53 -1.47 13.23
N SER A 131 -25.90 -1.70 11.98
CA SER A 131 -25.30 -2.75 11.15
C SER A 131 -23.82 -2.48 10.85
N ALA A 132 -23.46 -1.23 10.57
CA ALA A 132 -22.07 -0.84 10.33
C ALA A 132 -21.17 -1.10 11.54
N LYS A 133 -21.65 -0.84 12.77
CA LYS A 133 -20.91 -1.13 14.01
C LYS A 133 -20.68 -2.63 14.22
N LYS A 134 -21.66 -3.47 13.85
CA LYS A 134 -21.54 -4.92 13.97
C LYS A 134 -20.42 -5.49 13.11
N ASP A 135 -20.20 -4.92 11.93
CA ASP A 135 -19.15 -5.33 10.99
C ASP A 135 -17.82 -4.56 11.22
N GLY A 136 -17.82 -3.54 12.10
CA GLY A 136 -16.68 -2.69 12.39
C GLY A 136 -16.63 -1.40 11.55
N LEU A 137 -16.62 -0.25 12.22
CA LEU A 137 -16.52 1.06 11.53
C LEU A 137 -15.16 1.24 10.83
N GLY A 138 -14.12 0.62 11.36
CA GLY A 138 -12.80 0.59 10.73
C GLY A 138 -12.85 -0.11 9.36
N ASP A 139 -13.47 -1.27 9.26
CA ASP A 139 -13.60 -2.02 8.00
C ASP A 139 -14.43 -1.25 6.97
N LEU A 140 -15.46 -0.53 7.40
CA LEU A 140 -16.22 0.37 6.54
C LEU A 140 -15.35 1.50 5.98
N TYR A 141 -14.53 2.11 6.85
CA TYR A 141 -13.62 3.17 6.46
C TYR A 141 -12.55 2.67 5.48
N GLU A 142 -11.97 1.49 5.72
CA GLU A 142 -11.04 0.86 4.78
C GLU A 142 -11.66 0.58 3.42
N GLY A 143 -12.90 0.08 3.38
CA GLY A 143 -13.62 -0.14 2.13
C GLY A 143 -13.82 1.16 1.32
N LEU A 144 -14.02 2.29 1.99
CA LEU A 144 -14.07 3.60 1.34
C LEU A 144 -12.71 4.01 0.76
N LEU A 145 -11.62 3.79 1.50
CA LEU A 145 -10.26 4.08 1.03
C LEU A 145 -9.88 3.20 -0.17
N GLU A 146 -10.20 1.92 -0.13
CA GLU A 146 -9.96 0.99 -1.23
C GLU A 146 -10.73 1.40 -2.50
N LYS A 147 -11.99 1.78 -2.35
CA LYS A 147 -12.80 2.29 -3.46
C LYS A 147 -12.19 3.56 -4.07
N ASN A 148 -11.75 4.51 -3.24
CA ASN A 148 -11.04 5.70 -3.70
C ASN A 148 -9.79 5.35 -4.50
N ALA A 149 -8.97 4.45 -4.00
CA ALA A 149 -7.75 4.00 -4.68
C ALA A 149 -8.06 3.37 -6.04
N GLY A 150 -9.15 2.59 -6.14
CA GLY A 150 -9.61 1.96 -7.38
C GLY A 150 -10.16 2.92 -8.44
N GLU A 151 -10.67 4.07 -8.02
CA GLU A 151 -11.22 5.08 -8.94
C GLU A 151 -10.18 6.15 -9.33
N THR A 152 -9.16 6.38 -8.51
CA THR A 152 -8.12 7.40 -8.75
C THR A 152 -7.03 6.84 -9.67
N LYS A 153 -7.05 7.21 -10.96
CA LYS A 153 -6.10 6.73 -11.97
C LYS A 153 -4.71 7.38 -11.89
N SER A 154 -4.53 8.43 -11.11
CA SER A 154 -3.27 9.17 -10.98
C SER A 154 -3.00 9.60 -9.54
N GLY A 155 -1.73 9.69 -9.17
CA GLY A 155 -1.30 10.10 -7.82
C GLY A 155 -1.14 8.92 -6.85
N ALA A 156 -1.43 9.13 -5.57
CA ALA A 156 -1.21 8.16 -4.49
C ALA A 156 -1.98 6.83 -4.65
N GLY A 157 -3.11 6.83 -5.38
CA GLY A 157 -3.90 5.62 -5.64
C GLY A 157 -3.23 4.61 -6.58
N GLN A 158 -2.20 5.01 -7.33
CA GLN A 158 -1.51 4.11 -8.27
C GLN A 158 -0.83 2.92 -7.59
N TYR A 159 -0.46 3.06 -6.32
CA TYR A 159 0.35 2.09 -5.59
C TYR A 159 -0.35 1.52 -4.37
N PHE A 160 -1.68 1.68 -4.31
CA PHE A 160 -2.48 1.05 -3.26
C PHE A 160 -2.29 -0.48 -3.32
N THR A 161 -1.90 -1.05 -2.20
CA THR A 161 -1.63 -2.49 -2.12
C THR A 161 -2.96 -3.25 -1.98
N PRO A 162 -3.26 -4.20 -2.88
CA PRO A 162 -4.48 -4.99 -2.78
C PRO A 162 -4.60 -5.69 -1.43
N ARG A 163 -5.78 -5.63 -0.81
CA ARG A 163 -6.02 -6.23 0.51
C ARG A 163 -5.69 -7.71 0.54
N ALA A 164 -6.04 -8.45 -0.52
CA ALA A 164 -5.70 -9.86 -0.65
C ALA A 164 -4.19 -10.13 -0.51
N LEU A 165 -3.36 -9.25 -1.10
CA LEU A 165 -1.90 -9.36 -1.00
C LEU A 165 -1.41 -9.02 0.42
N ILE A 166 -1.93 -7.94 1.02
CA ILE A 166 -1.59 -7.56 2.40
C ILE A 166 -1.89 -8.72 3.35
N ASN A 167 -3.09 -9.27 3.29
CA ASN A 167 -3.52 -10.37 4.15
C ASN A 167 -2.65 -11.62 3.97
N SER A 168 -2.30 -11.96 2.74
CA SER A 168 -1.41 -13.09 2.45
C SER A 168 0.00 -12.87 3.01
N MET A 169 0.57 -11.68 2.83
CA MET A 169 1.88 -11.34 3.41
C MET A 169 1.85 -11.44 4.94
N VAL A 170 0.80 -10.95 5.59
CA VAL A 170 0.62 -11.03 7.06
C VAL A 170 0.49 -12.48 7.51
N ARG A 171 -0.30 -13.31 6.81
CA ARG A 171 -0.41 -14.75 7.14
C ARG A 171 0.90 -15.51 7.00
N CYS A 172 1.74 -15.14 6.02
CA CYS A 172 3.08 -15.72 5.87
C CYS A 172 4.05 -15.28 6.98
N ILE A 173 4.02 -14.01 7.34
CA ILE A 173 4.92 -13.42 8.36
C ILE A 173 4.51 -13.80 9.79
N LYS A 174 3.24 -14.11 10.04
CA LYS A 174 2.69 -14.57 11.34
C LYS A 174 3.11 -13.68 12.52
N PRO A 175 2.68 -12.42 12.54
CA PRO A 175 3.00 -11.51 13.62
C PRO A 175 2.43 -11.99 14.96
N GLN A 176 3.17 -11.71 16.04
CA GLN A 176 2.80 -12.11 17.40
C GLN A 176 2.62 -10.88 18.29
N ALA A 177 1.74 -11.00 19.29
CA ALA A 177 1.59 -9.97 20.31
C ALA A 177 2.93 -9.74 21.04
N GLY A 178 3.30 -8.47 21.21
CA GLY A 178 4.55 -8.07 21.84
C GLY A 178 5.70 -7.76 20.87
N GLU A 179 5.55 -8.07 19.58
CA GLU A 179 6.49 -7.66 18.55
C GLU A 179 6.28 -6.18 18.15
N VAL A 180 7.37 -5.52 17.75
CA VAL A 180 7.33 -4.18 17.14
C VAL A 180 7.22 -4.34 15.64
N ILE A 181 6.13 -3.83 15.09
CA ILE A 181 5.79 -3.91 13.66
C ILE A 181 5.93 -2.53 13.03
N GLN A 182 6.64 -2.45 11.92
CA GLN A 182 6.94 -1.19 11.26
C GLN A 182 6.56 -1.19 9.79
N ASP A 183 6.03 -0.04 9.34
CA ASP A 183 5.86 0.27 7.92
C ASP A 183 6.47 1.66 7.61
N PRO A 184 7.65 1.71 6.98
CA PRO A 184 8.31 2.98 6.66
C PRO A 184 7.69 3.75 5.49
N ALA A 185 6.66 3.20 4.84
CA ALA A 185 5.90 3.82 3.75
C ALA A 185 4.40 3.55 3.96
N ALA A 186 3.89 3.94 5.14
CA ALA A 186 2.65 3.45 5.70
C ALA A 186 1.39 3.72 4.85
N GLY A 187 1.41 4.75 3.99
CA GLY A 187 0.24 5.10 3.20
C GLY A 187 -0.96 5.33 4.09
N THR A 188 -2.03 4.56 3.90
CA THR A 188 -3.24 4.56 4.74
C THR A 188 -3.20 3.56 5.90
N ALA A 189 -2.03 3.05 6.24
CA ALA A 189 -1.75 2.08 7.31
C ALA A 189 -2.28 0.65 7.07
N GLY A 190 -2.53 0.26 5.83
CA GLY A 190 -3.14 -1.03 5.49
C GLY A 190 -2.38 -2.24 6.04
N PHE A 191 -1.03 -2.26 5.99
CA PHE A 191 -0.23 -3.34 6.58
C PHE A 191 -0.33 -3.38 8.10
N LEU A 192 -0.28 -2.22 8.76
CA LEU A 192 -0.33 -2.14 10.22
C LEU A 192 -1.69 -2.62 10.74
N ILE A 193 -2.77 -2.21 10.09
CA ILE A 193 -4.13 -2.63 10.43
C ILE A 193 -4.35 -4.12 10.19
N ALA A 194 -3.96 -4.66 9.05
CA ALA A 194 -4.08 -6.09 8.79
C ALA A 194 -3.29 -6.93 9.80
N THR A 195 -2.14 -6.43 10.24
CA THR A 195 -1.31 -7.07 11.27
C THR A 195 -1.99 -7.02 12.64
N ASP A 196 -2.57 -5.89 13.02
CA ASP A 196 -3.34 -5.75 14.26
C ASP A 196 -4.56 -6.69 14.27
N GLN A 197 -5.31 -6.74 13.16
CA GLN A 197 -6.44 -7.65 13.00
C GLN A 197 -6.03 -9.11 13.12
N TYR A 198 -4.90 -9.50 12.51
CA TYR A 198 -4.35 -10.84 12.62
C TYR A 198 -4.01 -11.20 14.08
N ILE A 199 -3.33 -10.31 14.81
CA ILE A 199 -2.99 -10.52 16.23
C ILE A 199 -4.26 -10.59 17.08
N LYS A 200 -5.24 -9.73 16.85
CA LYS A 200 -6.53 -9.74 17.54
C LYS A 200 -7.29 -11.06 17.34
N GLN A 201 -7.25 -11.62 16.14
CA GLN A 201 -7.85 -12.93 15.86
C GLN A 201 -7.18 -14.07 16.64
N GLN A 202 -5.87 -13.97 16.91
CA GLN A 202 -5.11 -14.98 17.65
C GLN A 202 -5.21 -14.81 19.18
N THR A 203 -5.74 -13.70 19.67
CA THR A 203 -5.70 -13.30 21.08
C THR A 203 -7.08 -12.92 21.64
N ASP A 204 -8.15 -13.43 21.06
CA ASP A 204 -9.53 -13.07 21.41
C ASP A 204 -9.71 -11.55 21.60
N ASN A 205 -9.42 -10.77 20.56
CA ASN A 205 -9.42 -9.31 20.60
C ASN A 205 -8.54 -8.71 21.72
N LEU A 206 -7.38 -9.28 21.94
CA LEU A 206 -6.41 -8.94 22.98
C LEU A 206 -6.87 -9.31 24.42
N TYR A 207 -8.01 -9.96 24.62
CA TYR A 207 -8.49 -10.33 25.96
C TYR A 207 -7.59 -11.38 26.62
N ASP A 208 -6.95 -12.27 25.85
CA ASP A 208 -6.00 -13.26 26.35
C ASP A 208 -4.69 -12.65 26.86
N LEU A 209 -4.45 -11.36 26.59
CA LEU A 209 -3.23 -10.66 26.98
C LEU A 209 -3.36 -10.03 28.37
N THR A 210 -2.23 -9.96 29.10
CA THR A 210 -2.14 -9.16 30.32
C THR A 210 -2.41 -7.69 30.02
N ALA A 211 -2.87 -6.92 31.01
CA ALA A 211 -3.12 -5.49 30.87
C ALA A 211 -1.90 -4.72 30.31
N LYS A 212 -0.67 -5.10 30.74
CA LYS A 212 0.58 -4.51 30.24
C LYS A 212 0.83 -4.84 28.77
N ALA A 213 0.63 -6.10 28.37
CA ALA A 213 0.80 -6.52 26.98
C ALA A 213 -0.26 -5.90 26.06
N ARG A 214 -1.49 -5.76 26.53
CA ARG A 214 -2.58 -5.09 25.81
C ARG A 214 -2.27 -3.58 25.62
N ALA A 215 -1.81 -2.90 26.65
CA ALA A 215 -1.40 -1.51 26.54
C ALA A 215 -0.24 -1.34 25.54
N PHE A 216 0.77 -2.22 25.60
CA PHE A 216 1.86 -2.21 24.62
C PHE A 216 1.34 -2.39 23.19
N GLN A 217 0.44 -3.36 22.97
CA GLN A 217 -0.13 -3.65 21.66
C GLN A 217 -0.87 -2.45 21.07
N LYS A 218 -1.62 -1.69 21.90
CA LYS A 218 -2.35 -0.51 21.47
C LYS A 218 -1.48 0.71 21.19
N THR A 219 -0.40 0.90 21.96
CA THR A 219 0.32 2.17 22.00
C THR A 219 1.76 2.14 21.50
N LYS A 220 2.40 0.97 21.37
CA LYS A 220 3.84 0.86 21.07
C LYS A 220 4.19 -0.20 20.03
N ALA A 221 3.31 -1.16 19.78
CA ALA A 221 3.61 -2.27 18.88
C ALA A 221 3.71 -1.84 17.42
N PHE A 222 3.01 -0.81 17.02
CA PHE A 222 2.90 -0.39 15.62
C PHE A 222 3.54 0.98 15.40
N VAL A 223 4.37 1.09 14.38
CA VAL A 223 5.06 2.33 14.00
C VAL A 223 5.07 2.49 12.49
N GLY A 224 4.45 3.55 11.99
CA GLY A 224 4.43 3.92 10.58
C GLY A 224 5.10 5.27 10.31
N VAL A 225 5.55 5.48 9.08
CA VAL A 225 5.99 6.78 8.58
C VAL A 225 5.28 7.07 7.27
N GLU A 226 4.71 8.27 7.14
CA GLU A 226 4.10 8.75 5.91
C GLU A 226 4.57 10.18 5.59
N LEU A 227 4.95 10.38 4.34
CA LEU A 227 5.48 11.64 3.85
C LEU A 227 4.37 12.67 3.60
N VAL A 228 3.24 12.23 3.04
CA VAL A 228 2.16 13.08 2.58
C VAL A 228 1.17 13.36 3.72
N PRO A 229 1.00 14.63 4.17
CA PRO A 229 0.16 14.96 5.32
C PRO A 229 -1.30 14.49 5.19
N SER A 230 -1.89 14.64 4.00
CA SER A 230 -3.27 14.19 3.76
C SER A 230 -3.42 12.67 3.85
N THR A 231 -2.45 11.91 3.35
CA THR A 231 -2.43 10.44 3.46
C THR A 231 -2.21 10.01 4.91
N ARG A 232 -1.30 10.66 5.64
CA ARG A 232 -1.10 10.41 7.08
C ARG A 232 -2.40 10.63 7.86
N ARG A 233 -3.16 11.68 7.57
CA ARG A 233 -4.48 11.92 8.19
C ARG A 233 -5.39 10.72 8.02
N LEU A 234 -5.49 10.20 6.79
CA LEU A 234 -6.30 9.00 6.51
C LEU A 234 -5.82 7.79 7.32
N ALA A 235 -4.51 7.62 7.44
CA ALA A 235 -3.91 6.55 8.23
C ALA A 235 -4.23 6.66 9.72
N LEU A 236 -4.11 7.86 10.31
CA LEU A 236 -4.40 8.10 11.72
C LEU A 236 -5.88 7.85 12.05
N MET A 237 -6.79 8.33 11.20
CA MET A 237 -8.21 8.05 11.31
C MET A 237 -8.49 6.54 11.24
N ASN A 238 -7.85 5.86 10.29
CA ASN A 238 -8.00 4.43 10.09
C ASN A 238 -7.51 3.63 11.31
N CYS A 239 -6.32 3.94 11.82
CA CYS A 239 -5.77 3.32 13.01
C CYS A 239 -6.68 3.51 14.24
N LEU A 240 -7.15 4.74 14.46
CA LEU A 240 -8.01 5.04 15.63
C LEU A 240 -9.34 4.27 15.56
N LEU A 241 -9.96 4.18 14.38
CA LEU A 241 -11.19 3.41 14.19
C LEU A 241 -11.02 1.90 14.41
N HIS A 242 -9.78 1.39 14.31
CA HIS A 242 -9.42 0.01 14.66
C HIS A 242 -8.92 -0.13 16.11
N GLY A 243 -8.93 0.94 16.91
CA GLY A 243 -8.48 0.92 18.31
C GLY A 243 -6.96 0.84 18.47
N MET A 244 -6.22 1.32 17.47
CA MET A 244 -4.78 1.48 17.50
C MET A 244 -4.46 2.95 17.84
N GLU A 245 -3.96 3.19 19.04
CA GLU A 245 -3.79 4.55 19.56
C GLU A 245 -2.43 5.16 19.20
N GLY A 246 -1.36 4.35 19.27
CA GLY A 246 0.00 4.83 19.08
C GLY A 246 0.53 5.64 20.25
N ASP A 247 1.52 6.49 19.99
CA ASP A 247 2.02 7.49 20.93
C ASP A 247 1.22 8.82 20.82
N ASP A 248 1.73 9.89 21.39
CA ASP A 248 1.08 11.21 21.37
C ASP A 248 0.81 11.76 19.95
N GLU A 249 1.56 11.30 18.94
CA GLU A 249 1.36 11.68 17.54
C GLU A 249 0.58 10.60 16.75
N GLY A 250 0.21 9.50 17.40
CA GLY A 250 -0.47 8.34 16.81
C GLY A 250 0.49 7.29 16.26
N VAL A 251 -0.07 6.30 15.57
CA VAL A 251 0.67 5.15 15.01
C VAL A 251 1.57 5.56 13.84
N VAL A 252 1.18 6.58 13.06
CA VAL A 252 1.86 6.98 11.83
C VAL A 252 2.44 8.38 11.99
N HIS A 253 3.76 8.47 11.99
CA HIS A 253 4.51 9.72 12.13
C HIS A 253 4.65 10.44 10.79
N GLN A 254 4.65 11.78 10.84
CA GLN A 254 4.91 12.60 9.67
C GLN A 254 6.40 12.64 9.35
N GLY A 255 6.77 12.32 8.11
CA GLY A 255 8.15 12.49 7.70
C GLY A 255 8.59 11.70 6.49
N ASN A 256 9.84 11.91 6.12
CA ASN A 256 10.52 11.16 5.07
C ASN A 256 11.31 10.00 5.69
N ALA A 257 10.91 8.76 5.41
CA ALA A 257 11.63 7.56 5.87
C ALA A 257 13.06 7.46 5.29
N LEU A 258 13.32 8.12 4.16
CA LEU A 258 14.66 8.24 3.57
C LEU A 258 15.41 9.49 4.06
N GLY A 259 15.00 10.05 5.19
CA GLY A 259 15.61 11.16 5.90
C GLY A 259 15.71 10.88 7.40
N MET A 260 15.79 11.94 8.20
CA MET A 260 15.93 11.86 9.66
C MET A 260 14.80 11.07 10.34
N ALA A 261 13.56 11.21 9.86
CA ALA A 261 12.43 10.46 10.41
C ALA A 261 12.66 8.94 10.34
N GLY A 262 13.18 8.42 9.23
CA GLY A 262 13.54 7.01 9.12
C GLY A 262 14.77 6.61 9.92
N ALA A 263 15.77 7.50 10.03
CA ALA A 263 16.98 7.23 10.81
C ALA A 263 16.70 7.06 12.32
N SER A 264 15.69 7.78 12.84
CA SER A 264 15.29 7.75 14.24
C SER A 264 14.31 6.64 14.61
N LEU A 265 13.82 5.87 13.66
CA LEU A 265 12.86 4.80 13.94
C LEU A 265 13.46 3.70 14.84
N PRO A 266 12.69 3.16 15.78
CA PRO A 266 13.13 2.04 16.60
C PRO A 266 13.39 0.80 15.72
N LYS A 267 14.28 -0.09 16.17
CA LYS A 267 14.43 -1.40 15.52
C LYS A 267 13.16 -2.22 15.67
N ALA A 268 12.75 -2.87 14.58
CA ALA A 268 11.53 -3.64 14.50
C ALA A 268 11.77 -5.15 14.50
N ASP A 269 10.81 -5.90 15.03
CA ASP A 269 10.76 -7.36 14.90
C ASP A 269 10.20 -7.76 13.53
N ILE A 270 9.27 -6.94 13.00
CA ILE A 270 8.64 -7.15 11.70
C ILE A 270 8.64 -5.85 10.92
N ILE A 271 8.95 -5.92 9.62
CA ILE A 271 8.72 -4.81 8.68
C ILE A 271 7.92 -5.33 7.49
N LEU A 272 6.77 -4.69 7.26
CA LEU A 272 5.91 -4.92 6.10
C LEU A 272 5.80 -3.60 5.34
N ALA A 273 6.10 -3.59 4.06
CA ALA A 273 6.09 -2.35 3.30
C ALA A 273 5.83 -2.54 1.80
N ASN A 274 5.19 -1.54 1.21
CA ASN A 274 5.14 -1.32 -0.22
C ASN A 274 5.72 0.07 -0.52
N PRO A 275 7.07 0.22 -0.62
CA PRO A 275 7.69 1.51 -0.88
C PRO A 275 7.24 2.12 -2.20
N PRO A 276 7.21 3.47 -2.32
CA PRO A 276 6.77 4.14 -3.55
C PRO A 276 7.66 3.78 -4.74
N PHE A 277 7.03 3.46 -5.89
CA PHE A 277 7.71 3.11 -7.13
C PHE A 277 8.11 4.37 -7.91
N GLY A 278 9.16 4.23 -8.73
CA GLY A 278 9.64 5.25 -9.65
C GLY A 278 10.82 6.07 -9.13
N THR A 279 11.59 6.59 -10.08
CA THR A 279 12.63 7.58 -9.82
C THR A 279 11.96 8.96 -9.81
N ALA A 280 11.93 9.65 -8.68
CA ALA A 280 11.46 11.03 -8.69
C ALA A 280 12.40 11.91 -9.50
N LYS A 281 11.85 12.75 -10.38
CA LYS A 281 12.60 13.90 -10.91
C LYS A 281 13.08 14.72 -9.70
N GLY A 282 14.39 14.81 -9.48
CA GLY A 282 14.99 15.38 -8.27
C GLY A 282 15.22 14.36 -7.12
N GLY A 283 15.29 13.05 -7.42
CA GLY A 283 15.37 11.95 -6.46
C GLY A 283 16.51 12.01 -5.45
N GLU A 284 17.67 12.54 -5.82
CA GLU A 284 18.82 12.69 -4.91
C GLU A 284 18.50 13.60 -3.72
N ALA A 285 17.80 14.72 -3.95
CA ALA A 285 17.45 15.65 -2.89
C ALA A 285 16.45 15.08 -1.86
N SER A 286 15.81 13.95 -2.13
CA SER A 286 14.83 13.32 -1.23
C SER A 286 15.45 12.23 -0.34
N ILE A 287 16.66 11.78 -0.62
CA ILE A 287 17.39 10.78 0.17
C ILE A 287 18.49 11.51 0.94
N THR A 288 18.23 11.83 2.18
CA THR A 288 19.16 12.57 3.05
C THR A 288 19.79 11.68 4.13
N ARG A 289 19.71 10.35 3.93
CA ARG A 289 20.29 9.33 4.81
C ARG A 289 21.77 9.15 4.49
N ASP A 290 22.64 9.51 5.42
CA ASP A 290 24.09 9.33 5.36
C ASP A 290 24.56 8.01 6.02
N ASP A 291 23.64 7.33 6.71
CA ASP A 291 23.88 6.05 7.38
C ASP A 291 23.64 4.82 6.48
N LEU A 292 23.15 5.00 5.26
CA LEU A 292 23.01 3.90 4.29
C LEU A 292 24.38 3.50 3.75
N THR A 293 24.66 2.20 3.75
CA THR A 293 25.96 1.65 3.34
C THR A 293 26.28 1.97 1.86
N TYR A 294 25.26 1.92 1.02
CA TYR A 294 25.39 2.14 -0.43
C TYR A 294 24.58 3.37 -0.84
N PRO A 295 25.23 4.54 -1.02
CA PRO A 295 24.56 5.73 -1.51
C PRO A 295 23.90 5.48 -2.86
N THR A 296 22.65 5.90 -3.01
CA THR A 296 21.87 5.68 -4.23
C THR A 296 20.81 6.77 -4.40
N SER A 297 20.51 7.13 -5.64
CA SER A 297 19.34 7.97 -5.99
C SER A 297 18.06 7.14 -6.23
N ASN A 298 18.20 5.81 -6.30
CA ASN A 298 17.07 4.90 -6.44
C ASN A 298 16.37 4.71 -5.09
N LYS A 299 15.14 5.24 -4.97
CA LYS A 299 14.36 5.18 -3.73
C LYS A 299 14.08 3.75 -3.27
N GLN A 300 13.82 2.83 -4.18
CA GLN A 300 13.51 1.44 -3.83
C GLN A 300 14.73 0.74 -3.22
N LEU A 301 15.93 0.97 -3.77
CA LEU A 301 17.17 0.45 -3.19
C LEU A 301 17.47 1.10 -1.83
N ALA A 302 17.17 2.39 -1.65
CA ALA A 302 17.33 3.08 -0.38
C ALA A 302 16.33 2.53 0.67
N PHE A 303 15.06 2.32 0.31
CA PHE A 303 14.08 1.69 1.19
C PHE A 303 14.47 0.25 1.56
N LEU A 304 14.94 -0.55 0.61
CA LEU A 304 15.39 -1.90 0.90
C LEU A 304 16.54 -1.90 1.93
N GLN A 305 17.54 -1.02 1.77
CA GLN A 305 18.62 -0.85 2.75
C GLN A 305 18.07 -0.42 4.12
N HIS A 306 17.16 0.56 4.17
CA HIS A 306 16.51 0.98 5.40
C HIS A 306 15.85 -0.22 6.09
N ILE A 307 15.08 -1.03 5.37
CA ILE A 307 14.30 -2.14 5.92
C ILE A 307 15.23 -3.19 6.56
N TYR A 308 16.17 -3.77 5.82
CA TYR A 308 16.99 -4.82 6.41
C TYR A 308 17.95 -4.30 7.50
N ARG A 309 18.33 -3.03 7.46
CA ARG A 309 19.12 -2.39 8.53
C ARG A 309 18.29 -2.14 9.78
N ASN A 310 17.00 -1.84 9.62
CA ASN A 310 16.12 -1.50 10.74
C ASN A 310 15.47 -2.70 11.42
N LEU A 311 15.61 -3.90 10.88
CA LEU A 311 15.26 -5.13 11.58
C LEU A 311 16.17 -5.37 12.77
N LYS A 312 15.58 -5.88 13.87
CA LYS A 312 16.34 -6.51 14.95
C LYS A 312 16.99 -7.80 14.44
N PRO A 313 18.09 -8.28 15.06
CA PRO A 313 18.58 -9.63 14.81
C PRO A 313 17.46 -10.67 14.98
N GLY A 314 17.27 -11.55 13.99
CA GLY A 314 16.17 -12.50 13.94
C GLY A 314 14.82 -11.91 13.52
N GLY A 315 14.71 -10.62 13.31
CA GLY A 315 13.52 -9.96 12.78
C GLY A 315 13.29 -10.29 11.31
N ARG A 316 12.04 -10.20 10.85
CA ARG A 316 11.63 -10.63 9.52
C ARG A 316 10.88 -9.55 8.75
N ALA A 317 10.92 -9.62 7.44
CA ALA A 317 10.24 -8.66 6.58
C ALA A 317 9.59 -9.31 5.36
N ALA A 318 8.53 -8.67 4.87
CA ALA A 318 7.98 -8.90 3.54
C ALA A 318 7.79 -7.55 2.85
N VAL A 319 8.43 -7.38 1.68
CA VAL A 319 8.53 -6.09 1.00
C VAL A 319 8.13 -6.21 -0.45
N VAL A 320 7.22 -5.36 -0.89
CA VAL A 320 6.82 -5.26 -2.30
C VAL A 320 7.83 -4.39 -3.05
N LEU A 321 8.44 -4.92 -4.09
CA LEU A 321 9.46 -4.23 -4.88
C LEU A 321 9.24 -4.46 -6.38
N PRO A 322 9.51 -3.46 -7.24
CA PRO A 322 9.47 -3.62 -8.69
C PRO A 322 10.66 -4.42 -9.21
N ASP A 323 10.52 -4.98 -10.40
CA ASP A 323 11.52 -5.87 -11.01
C ASP A 323 12.92 -5.25 -11.12
N ASN A 324 13.03 -3.93 -11.37
CA ASN A 324 14.33 -3.26 -11.49
C ASN A 324 15.25 -3.49 -10.27
N VAL A 325 14.69 -3.57 -9.06
CA VAL A 325 15.46 -3.86 -7.84
C VAL A 325 16.11 -5.24 -7.92
N LEU A 326 15.52 -6.19 -8.63
CA LEU A 326 16.02 -7.56 -8.76
C LEU A 326 17.23 -7.67 -9.69
N PHE A 327 17.36 -6.77 -10.67
CA PHE A 327 18.42 -6.89 -11.71
C PHE A 327 19.28 -5.64 -11.91
N GLU A 328 18.94 -4.49 -11.34
CA GLU A 328 19.73 -3.25 -11.50
C GLU A 328 21.21 -3.49 -11.18
N ALA A 329 22.09 -3.09 -12.08
CA ALA A 329 23.54 -3.26 -11.95
C ALA A 329 24.16 -2.23 -10.98
N GLY A 330 25.45 -2.33 -10.74
CA GLY A 330 26.18 -1.40 -9.87
C GLY A 330 25.67 -1.46 -8.42
N VAL A 331 25.24 -0.32 -7.88
CA VAL A 331 24.75 -0.22 -6.50
C VAL A 331 23.63 -1.22 -6.21
N GLY A 332 22.76 -1.51 -7.20
CA GLY A 332 21.73 -2.53 -7.06
C GLY A 332 22.29 -3.91 -6.77
N THR A 333 23.38 -4.31 -7.45
CA THR A 333 24.08 -5.56 -7.20
C THR A 333 24.66 -5.61 -5.79
N ASP A 334 25.29 -4.52 -5.35
CA ASP A 334 25.92 -4.45 -4.01
C ASP A 334 24.86 -4.53 -2.89
N VAL A 335 23.71 -3.85 -3.07
CA VAL A 335 22.60 -3.90 -2.11
C VAL A 335 21.99 -5.31 -2.04
N ARG A 336 21.80 -6.00 -3.16
CA ARG A 336 21.28 -7.39 -3.15
C ARG A 336 22.27 -8.36 -2.49
N ARG A 337 23.56 -8.21 -2.77
CA ARG A 337 24.61 -8.99 -2.13
C ARG A 337 24.65 -8.76 -0.61
N ASP A 338 24.57 -7.51 -0.18
CA ASP A 338 24.56 -7.15 1.25
C ASP A 338 23.29 -7.69 1.95
N LEU A 339 22.12 -7.58 1.30
CA LEU A 339 20.89 -8.20 1.78
C LEU A 339 21.05 -9.69 2.01
N MET A 340 21.58 -10.44 1.02
CA MET A 340 21.74 -11.89 1.11
C MET A 340 22.84 -12.32 2.09
N ASN A 341 23.80 -11.43 2.38
CA ASN A 341 24.79 -11.66 3.42
C ASN A 341 24.23 -11.48 4.83
N LYS A 342 23.47 -10.40 5.05
CA LYS A 342 22.94 -10.02 6.37
C LYS A 342 21.60 -10.63 6.73
N CYS A 343 20.88 -11.11 5.71
CA CYS A 343 19.58 -11.72 5.87
C CYS A 343 19.49 -13.03 5.10
N ASN A 344 18.71 -13.96 5.61
CA ASN A 344 18.24 -15.09 4.84
C ASN A 344 17.09 -14.64 3.95
N LEU A 345 17.35 -14.31 2.68
CA LEU A 345 16.33 -14.10 1.66
C LEU A 345 15.81 -15.47 1.22
N HIS A 346 14.75 -15.95 1.86
CA HIS A 346 14.30 -17.33 1.68
C HIS A 346 13.18 -17.48 0.65
N THR A 347 12.45 -16.40 0.31
CA THR A 347 11.30 -16.52 -0.61
C THR A 347 11.13 -15.26 -1.44
N ILE A 348 10.89 -15.43 -2.74
CA ILE A 348 10.44 -14.38 -3.66
C ILE A 348 9.12 -14.83 -4.27
N LEU A 349 8.07 -14.00 -4.14
CA LEU A 349 6.81 -14.16 -4.84
C LEU A 349 6.78 -13.19 -6.02
N ARG A 350 6.79 -13.70 -7.25
CA ARG A 350 6.63 -12.91 -8.47
C ARG A 350 5.15 -12.64 -8.71
N LEU A 351 4.75 -11.39 -8.59
CA LEU A 351 3.34 -10.99 -8.67
C LEU A 351 2.87 -10.84 -10.13
N PRO A 352 1.60 -11.16 -10.43
CA PRO A 352 1.03 -10.97 -11.75
C PRO A 352 0.89 -9.48 -12.09
N THR A 353 0.74 -9.19 -13.38
CA THR A 353 0.50 -7.82 -13.86
C THR A 353 -0.94 -7.38 -13.58
N GLY A 354 -1.13 -6.07 -13.43
CA GLY A 354 -2.45 -5.46 -13.29
C GLY A 354 -3.05 -5.48 -11.88
N ILE A 355 -2.37 -6.06 -10.89
CA ILE A 355 -2.83 -6.05 -9.49
C ILE A 355 -2.64 -4.68 -8.82
N PHE A 356 -1.69 -3.89 -9.29
CA PHE A 356 -1.56 -2.48 -8.95
C PHE A 356 -2.17 -1.63 -10.07
N TYR A 357 -2.80 -0.53 -9.73
CA TYR A 357 -3.46 0.34 -10.71
C TYR A 357 -2.47 1.03 -11.68
N ALA A 358 -1.18 1.06 -11.36
CA ALA A 358 -0.11 1.45 -12.29
C ALA A 358 0.08 0.33 -13.34
N GLN A 359 -0.45 0.54 -14.54
CA GLN A 359 -0.36 -0.43 -15.63
C GLN A 359 1.10 -0.72 -16.01
N GLY A 360 1.41 -2.00 -16.19
CA GLY A 360 2.69 -2.47 -16.74
C GLY A 360 3.84 -2.62 -15.74
N VAL A 361 3.71 -2.20 -14.49
CA VAL A 361 4.77 -2.41 -13.49
C VAL A 361 4.74 -3.86 -13.00
N LYS A 362 5.84 -4.58 -13.24
CA LYS A 362 6.07 -5.91 -12.71
C LYS A 362 6.67 -5.81 -11.31
N THR A 363 6.07 -6.51 -10.36
CA THR A 363 6.43 -6.43 -8.94
C THR A 363 6.66 -7.81 -8.33
N ASN A 364 7.32 -7.82 -7.19
CA ASN A 364 7.63 -9.02 -6.42
C ASN A 364 7.48 -8.73 -4.94
N VAL A 365 7.25 -9.77 -4.14
CA VAL A 365 7.41 -9.70 -2.68
C VAL A 365 8.66 -10.47 -2.29
N LEU A 366 9.56 -9.82 -1.57
CA LEU A 366 10.73 -10.43 -0.99
C LEU A 366 10.45 -10.72 0.49
N PHE A 367 10.60 -11.98 0.90
CA PHE A 367 10.50 -12.42 2.28
C PHE A 367 11.89 -12.80 2.79
N PHE A 368 12.32 -12.15 3.88
CA PHE A 368 13.63 -12.40 4.45
C PHE A 368 13.66 -12.23 5.97
N THR A 369 14.60 -12.92 6.61
CA THR A 369 14.84 -12.88 8.05
C THR A 369 16.27 -12.43 8.29
N LYS A 370 16.46 -11.43 9.15
CA LYS A 370 17.80 -10.95 9.51
C LYS A 370 18.53 -11.98 10.35
N GLY A 371 19.81 -12.18 10.08
CA GLY A 371 20.66 -13.05 10.87
C GLY A 371 20.63 -12.68 12.35
N SER A 372 20.60 -13.68 13.22
CA SER A 372 20.58 -13.50 14.67
C SER A 372 21.97 -13.62 15.28
N ALA A 373 22.15 -13.08 16.48
CA ALA A 373 23.43 -13.16 17.19
C ALA A 373 23.91 -14.60 17.50
N ASN A 374 22.98 -15.55 17.41
CA ASN A 374 23.26 -16.98 17.64
C ASN A 374 23.45 -17.75 16.32
N ASP A 375 23.28 -17.10 15.17
CA ASP A 375 23.47 -17.73 13.88
C ASP A 375 24.95 -17.78 13.51
N LYS A 376 25.35 -18.91 12.95
CA LYS A 376 26.67 -19.14 12.40
C LYS A 376 27.08 -18.08 11.35
N HIS A 377 26.10 -17.45 10.73
CA HIS A 377 26.27 -16.53 9.62
C HIS A 377 25.53 -15.19 9.85
N GLN A 378 25.65 -14.62 11.05
CA GLN A 378 24.91 -13.44 11.48
C GLN A 378 24.95 -12.25 10.49
N ASP A 379 26.09 -11.99 9.86
CA ASP A 379 26.33 -10.87 8.95
C ASP A 379 26.88 -11.29 7.59
N GLU A 380 27.20 -12.57 7.40
CA GLU A 380 27.79 -13.10 6.18
C GLU A 380 27.12 -14.42 5.77
N ASN A 381 26.75 -14.51 4.49
CA ASN A 381 26.18 -15.72 3.89
C ASN A 381 24.93 -16.27 4.60
N CYS A 382 24.06 -15.39 5.10
CA CYS A 382 22.81 -15.79 5.75
C CYS A 382 21.85 -16.50 4.78
N THR A 383 21.89 -16.14 3.49
CA THR A 383 21.10 -16.79 2.44
C THR A 383 21.85 -17.98 1.89
N GLU A 384 21.30 -19.17 2.01
CA GLU A 384 21.79 -20.39 1.36
C GLU A 384 21.03 -20.72 0.08
N ASN A 385 19.71 -20.63 0.13
CA ASN A 385 18.81 -20.91 -0.99
C ASN A 385 17.67 -19.90 -1.03
N VAL A 386 17.28 -19.51 -2.25
CA VAL A 386 16.13 -18.64 -2.50
C VAL A 386 15.06 -19.45 -3.21
N TRP A 387 13.89 -19.54 -2.59
CA TRP A 387 12.72 -20.12 -3.19
C TRP A 387 11.93 -19.06 -3.96
N VAL A 388 11.56 -19.36 -5.18
CA VAL A 388 10.82 -18.44 -6.05
C VAL A 388 9.48 -19.06 -6.42
N TYR A 389 8.39 -18.31 -6.15
CA TYR A 389 7.06 -18.63 -6.63
C TYR A 389 6.69 -17.72 -7.79
N ASP A 390 6.46 -18.30 -8.96
CA ASP A 390 6.03 -17.54 -10.13
C ASP A 390 4.49 -17.51 -10.23
N LEU A 391 3.88 -16.45 -9.71
CA LEU A 391 2.45 -16.16 -9.87
C LEU A 391 2.20 -15.23 -11.08
N ARG A 392 3.19 -15.04 -11.95
CA ARG A 392 3.12 -14.09 -13.08
C ARG A 392 2.92 -14.78 -14.41
N SER A 393 3.77 -15.76 -14.73
CA SER A 393 3.74 -16.45 -16.02
C SER A 393 2.44 -17.22 -16.22
N ASN A 394 1.85 -17.09 -17.40
CA ASN A 394 0.58 -17.75 -17.75
C ASN A 394 -0.61 -17.42 -16.84
N MET A 395 -0.59 -16.25 -16.18
CA MET A 395 -1.72 -15.71 -15.43
C MET A 395 -2.44 -14.64 -16.25
N PRO A 396 -3.76 -14.48 -16.06
CA PRO A 396 -4.47 -13.38 -16.70
C PRO A 396 -3.94 -12.02 -16.22
N SER A 397 -4.09 -10.99 -17.04
CA SER A 397 -3.89 -9.63 -16.58
C SER A 397 -5.06 -9.25 -15.67
N PHE A 398 -4.76 -8.95 -14.42
CA PHE A 398 -5.77 -8.55 -13.44
C PHE A 398 -6.19 -7.09 -13.62
N GLY A 399 -7.39 -6.76 -13.15
CA GLY A 399 -7.97 -5.43 -13.23
C GLY A 399 -9.45 -5.43 -12.84
N LYS A 400 -10.19 -4.39 -13.21
CA LYS A 400 -11.62 -4.28 -12.86
C LYS A 400 -12.48 -5.45 -13.36
N ARG A 401 -12.15 -6.03 -14.52
CA ARG A 401 -12.91 -7.14 -15.13
C ARG A 401 -12.50 -8.51 -14.56
N THR A 402 -11.26 -8.65 -14.16
CA THR A 402 -10.69 -9.87 -13.59
C THR A 402 -10.02 -9.48 -12.27
N PRO A 403 -10.78 -9.43 -11.16
CA PRO A 403 -10.24 -8.96 -9.89
C PRO A 403 -9.26 -9.97 -9.29
N PHE A 404 -8.16 -9.45 -8.75
CA PHE A 404 -7.22 -10.23 -7.97
C PHE A 404 -7.78 -10.47 -6.56
N GLY A 405 -7.76 -11.72 -6.11
CA GLY A 405 -8.34 -12.10 -4.83
C GLY A 405 -7.48 -13.10 -4.05
N GLU A 406 -7.87 -13.42 -2.82
CA GLU A 406 -7.13 -14.33 -1.92
C GLU A 406 -6.97 -15.74 -2.50
N GLN A 407 -7.94 -16.22 -3.29
CA GLN A 407 -7.89 -17.52 -3.94
C GLN A 407 -6.62 -17.71 -4.79
N HIS A 408 -6.11 -16.65 -5.40
CA HIS A 408 -4.90 -16.70 -6.23
C HIS A 408 -3.61 -16.86 -5.41
N LEU A 409 -3.66 -16.51 -4.11
CA LEU A 409 -2.50 -16.56 -3.22
C LEU A 409 -2.47 -17.81 -2.33
N LYS A 410 -3.60 -18.52 -2.18
CA LYS A 410 -3.67 -19.75 -1.37
C LYS A 410 -2.64 -20.83 -1.76
N PRO A 411 -2.41 -21.12 -3.06
CA PRO A 411 -1.38 -22.09 -3.44
C PRO A 411 0.03 -21.66 -3.03
N PHE A 412 0.33 -20.36 -3.12
CA PHE A 412 1.60 -19.81 -2.62
C PHE A 412 1.72 -19.98 -1.10
N GLU A 413 0.69 -19.64 -0.33
CA GLU A 413 0.69 -19.79 1.12
C GLU A 413 0.91 -21.24 1.55
N ALA A 414 0.32 -22.19 0.81
CA ALA A 414 0.49 -23.62 1.07
C ALA A 414 1.95 -24.08 0.92
N VAL A 415 2.64 -23.67 -0.15
CA VAL A 415 4.04 -24.05 -0.37
C VAL A 415 5.03 -23.21 0.42
N TYR A 416 4.63 -21.99 0.85
CA TYR A 416 5.40 -21.18 1.79
C TYR A 416 5.58 -21.92 3.12
N GLY A 417 4.50 -22.54 3.59
CA GLY A 417 4.48 -23.39 4.78
C GLY A 417 4.22 -22.63 6.09
N ASP A 418 4.37 -23.34 7.20
CA ASP A 418 3.96 -22.86 8.51
C ASP A 418 5.00 -22.01 9.24
N ASP A 419 6.24 -22.04 8.83
CA ASP A 419 7.31 -21.27 9.47
C ASP A 419 7.45 -19.87 8.85
N ALA A 420 7.34 -18.84 9.68
CA ALA A 420 7.39 -17.44 9.25
C ALA A 420 8.79 -17.01 8.74
N ASN A 421 9.85 -17.74 9.10
CA ASN A 421 11.22 -17.48 8.69
C ASN A 421 11.66 -18.35 7.49
N GLY A 422 10.68 -19.00 6.83
CA GLY A 422 10.93 -19.81 5.65
C GLY A 422 11.67 -21.13 5.90
N GLN A 423 11.63 -21.65 7.13
CA GLN A 423 12.29 -22.90 7.52
C GLN A 423 11.38 -24.14 7.44
N SER A 424 10.15 -23.98 6.97
CA SER A 424 9.29 -25.13 6.66
C SER A 424 9.98 -26.06 5.68
N GLN A 425 9.72 -27.36 5.80
CA GLN A 425 10.17 -28.31 4.80
C GLN A 425 9.53 -27.97 3.46
N ARG A 426 10.33 -27.78 2.44
CA ARG A 426 9.92 -27.40 1.09
C ARG A 426 10.50 -28.36 0.08
N SER A 427 9.74 -28.67 -0.98
CA SER A 427 10.19 -29.52 -2.06
C SER A 427 9.90 -28.88 -3.41
N GLU A 428 10.82 -29.07 -4.38
CA GLU A 428 10.58 -28.69 -5.76
C GLU A 428 9.57 -29.62 -6.42
N GLY A 429 8.94 -29.16 -7.49
CA GLY A 429 7.98 -29.93 -8.24
C GLY A 429 6.59 -30.00 -7.61
N GLU A 430 6.36 -29.31 -6.48
CA GLU A 430 5.03 -29.16 -5.91
C GLU A 430 4.13 -28.33 -6.83
N TRP A 431 2.90 -28.83 -7.03
CA TRP A 431 1.88 -28.08 -7.76
C TRP A 431 1.36 -26.95 -6.92
N SER A 432 1.48 -25.77 -7.45
CA SER A 432 1.04 -24.55 -6.82
C SER A 432 0.15 -23.75 -7.77
N PHE A 433 -0.72 -24.44 -8.48
CA PHE A 433 -1.75 -23.83 -9.31
C PHE A 433 -3.03 -23.64 -8.53
N ASN A 434 -3.75 -22.60 -8.90
CA ASN A 434 -5.13 -22.43 -8.48
C ASN A 434 -5.97 -23.47 -9.25
N SER A 435 -6.52 -24.43 -8.54
CA SER A 435 -7.30 -25.54 -9.10
C SER A 435 -8.58 -25.10 -9.83
N ASP A 436 -9.05 -23.89 -9.56
CA ASP A 436 -10.30 -23.39 -10.15
C ASP A 436 -10.09 -22.80 -11.55
N GLU A 437 -8.86 -22.51 -11.95
CA GLU A 437 -8.54 -21.82 -13.20
C GLU A 437 -7.62 -22.60 -14.13
N LEU A 438 -6.90 -23.54 -13.59
CA LEU A 438 -5.95 -24.36 -14.34
C LEU A 438 -6.25 -25.79 -13.97
N ASP A 439 -6.87 -26.53 -14.88
CA ASP A 439 -7.04 -27.96 -14.76
C ASP A 439 -5.67 -28.55 -14.38
N ALA A 440 -5.58 -29.09 -13.17
CA ALA A 440 -4.45 -29.94 -12.85
C ALA A 440 -4.38 -30.98 -13.97
N PRO A 441 -3.24 -31.19 -14.64
CA PRO A 441 -3.20 -32.13 -15.75
C PRO A 441 -3.73 -33.46 -15.23
N GLU A 442 -4.74 -33.97 -15.90
CA GLU A 442 -5.44 -35.23 -15.56
C GLU A 442 -4.51 -36.42 -15.31
N ASN A 443 -3.20 -36.24 -15.57
CA ASN A 443 -2.18 -37.26 -15.44
C ASN A 443 -0.89 -36.80 -14.73
N ALA A 444 -1.00 -35.92 -13.72
CA ALA A 444 0.17 -35.46 -12.95
C ALA A 444 0.99 -36.62 -12.34
N GLU A 445 0.33 -37.75 -12.05
CA GLU A 445 1.00 -38.97 -11.54
C GLU A 445 1.90 -39.66 -12.57
N ASN A 446 1.71 -39.41 -13.86
CA ASN A 446 2.44 -40.07 -14.96
C ASN A 446 3.47 -39.15 -15.64
N GLN A 447 3.59 -37.89 -15.25
CA GLN A 447 4.63 -37.02 -15.82
C GLN A 447 5.99 -37.31 -15.16
N HIS A 448 7.04 -37.30 -15.99
CA HIS A 448 8.41 -37.37 -15.49
C HIS A 448 8.70 -36.24 -14.51
N VAL A 449 9.50 -36.48 -13.46
CA VAL A 449 9.84 -35.48 -12.43
C VAL A 449 10.39 -34.20 -13.08
N ASP A 450 11.22 -34.35 -14.12
CA ASP A 450 11.79 -33.21 -14.85
C ASP A 450 10.73 -32.34 -15.55
N ASP A 451 9.69 -32.97 -16.11
CA ASP A 451 8.61 -32.24 -16.79
C ASP A 451 7.74 -31.49 -15.75
N ARG A 452 7.50 -32.09 -14.57
CA ARG A 452 6.79 -31.43 -13.47
C ARG A 452 7.58 -30.23 -12.92
N MET A 453 8.90 -30.37 -12.80
CA MET A 453 9.77 -29.27 -12.36
C MET A 453 9.78 -28.12 -13.38
N ALA A 454 9.75 -28.42 -14.68
CA ALA A 454 9.72 -27.41 -15.73
C ALA A 454 8.41 -26.61 -15.76
N THR A 455 7.30 -27.20 -15.29
CA THR A 455 5.97 -26.59 -15.28
C THR A 455 5.56 -26.06 -13.90
N SER A 456 6.26 -26.46 -12.83
CA SER A 456 5.97 -26.01 -11.47
C SER A 456 6.25 -24.52 -11.29
N ARG A 457 5.34 -23.83 -10.59
CA ARG A 457 5.51 -22.43 -10.20
C ARG A 457 6.48 -22.23 -9.04
N TRP A 458 6.92 -23.29 -8.38
CA TRP A 458 7.73 -23.26 -7.16
C TRP A 458 9.06 -23.94 -7.37
N ARG A 459 10.17 -23.18 -7.26
CA ARG A 459 11.54 -23.69 -7.42
C ARG A 459 12.52 -23.00 -6.47
N THR A 460 13.62 -23.72 -6.16
CA THR A 460 14.74 -23.20 -5.38
C THR A 460 15.97 -22.93 -6.23
N PHE A 461 16.75 -21.95 -5.79
CA PHE A 461 18.01 -21.56 -6.42
C PHE A 461 19.06 -21.32 -5.33
N SER A 462 20.20 -22.01 -5.42
CA SER A 462 21.27 -21.86 -4.45
C SER A 462 21.92 -20.48 -4.53
N ARG A 463 22.43 -20.01 -3.40
CA ARG A 463 23.20 -18.75 -3.34
C ARG A 463 24.41 -18.76 -4.28
N GLU A 464 25.07 -19.91 -4.43
CA GLU A 464 26.18 -20.09 -5.37
C GLU A 464 25.75 -19.85 -6.81
N TRP A 465 24.65 -20.48 -7.24
CA TRP A 465 24.13 -20.28 -8.58
C TRP A 465 23.74 -18.82 -8.84
N ILE A 466 23.11 -18.17 -7.86
CA ILE A 466 22.73 -16.74 -7.96
C ILE A 466 23.98 -15.87 -8.11
N ARG A 467 25.06 -16.17 -7.38
CA ARG A 467 26.33 -15.44 -7.46
C ARG A 467 27.03 -15.70 -8.80
N ASP A 468 27.24 -16.97 -9.14
CA ASP A 468 28.19 -17.38 -10.16
C ASP A 468 27.57 -17.35 -11.57
N VAL A 469 26.27 -17.63 -11.69
CA VAL A 469 25.54 -17.67 -12.96
C VAL A 469 24.76 -16.37 -13.22
N LYS A 470 24.15 -15.80 -12.16
CA LYS A 470 23.28 -14.62 -12.30
C LYS A 470 23.97 -13.30 -11.91
N GLY A 471 25.20 -13.33 -11.38
CA GLY A 471 25.93 -12.14 -10.95
C GLY A 471 25.17 -11.35 -9.86
N ASP A 472 24.59 -12.06 -8.90
CA ASP A 472 23.74 -11.55 -7.84
C ASP A 472 22.41 -10.89 -8.34
N SER A 473 21.98 -11.18 -9.56
CA SER A 473 20.64 -10.83 -10.02
C SER A 473 19.61 -11.83 -9.48
N LEU A 474 18.49 -11.27 -8.97
CA LEU A 474 17.34 -12.03 -8.46
C LEU A 474 16.19 -12.08 -9.48
N ASP A 475 16.39 -11.57 -10.68
CA ASP A 475 15.42 -11.75 -11.78
C ASP A 475 15.57 -13.16 -12.37
N ILE A 476 14.87 -14.08 -11.73
CA ILE A 476 14.91 -15.51 -12.01
C ILE A 476 13.57 -15.91 -12.62
N SER A 477 13.62 -16.54 -13.79
CA SER A 477 12.45 -17.01 -14.53
C SER A 477 12.82 -18.31 -15.24
N TRP A 478 11.95 -19.30 -15.19
CA TRP A 478 12.09 -20.60 -15.84
C TRP A 478 10.81 -21.02 -16.57
N LEU A 479 9.64 -20.49 -16.16
CA LEU A 479 8.40 -20.81 -16.85
C LEU A 479 8.34 -20.09 -18.19
N LYS A 480 7.95 -20.83 -19.22
CA LYS A 480 7.65 -20.27 -20.53
C LYS A 480 6.29 -19.58 -20.46
N ASP A 481 6.26 -18.29 -20.71
CA ASP A 481 5.01 -17.53 -20.80
C ASP A 481 4.41 -17.72 -22.20
N ASN A 482 3.33 -18.49 -22.28
CA ASN A 482 2.65 -18.79 -23.53
C ASN A 482 1.97 -17.56 -24.15
N ASN A 483 1.76 -16.51 -23.36
CA ASN A 483 1.22 -15.23 -23.81
C ASN A 483 2.31 -14.23 -24.22
N SER A 484 3.59 -14.54 -23.97
CA SER A 484 4.69 -13.72 -24.47
C SER A 484 4.90 -14.00 -25.96
N VAL A 485 4.98 -12.95 -26.75
CA VAL A 485 5.44 -13.06 -28.14
C VAL A 485 6.85 -13.64 -28.08
N ASP A 486 7.04 -14.84 -28.62
CA ASP A 486 8.34 -15.50 -28.63
C ASP A 486 9.37 -14.55 -29.27
N ALA A 487 10.47 -14.29 -28.56
CA ALA A 487 11.51 -13.38 -29.06
C ALA A 487 12.03 -13.80 -30.47
N ALA A 488 11.91 -15.09 -30.79
CA ALA A 488 12.21 -15.62 -32.14
C ALA A 488 11.17 -15.21 -33.20
N ASN A 489 9.97 -14.79 -32.80
CA ASN A 489 8.88 -14.35 -33.66
C ASN A 489 8.63 -12.85 -33.59
N LEU A 490 9.45 -12.09 -32.84
CA LEU A 490 9.37 -10.63 -32.85
C LEU A 490 9.74 -10.11 -34.24
N PRO A 491 8.98 -9.18 -34.81
CA PRO A 491 9.39 -8.46 -36.02
C PRO A 491 10.77 -7.81 -35.83
N GLU A 492 11.46 -7.57 -36.91
CA GLU A 492 12.72 -6.84 -36.91
C GLU A 492 12.56 -5.52 -36.10
N PRO A 493 13.59 -5.11 -35.35
CA PRO A 493 13.51 -3.89 -34.50
C PRO A 493 13.04 -2.64 -35.26
N SER A 494 13.35 -2.54 -36.56
CA SER A 494 12.88 -1.48 -37.44
C SER A 494 11.37 -1.50 -37.69
N VAL A 495 10.78 -2.69 -37.75
CA VAL A 495 9.31 -2.87 -37.91
C VAL A 495 8.60 -2.50 -36.62
N LEU A 496 9.10 -2.99 -35.46
CA LEU A 496 8.55 -2.64 -34.14
C LEU A 496 8.65 -1.13 -33.87
N ALA A 497 9.75 -0.48 -34.26
CA ALA A 497 9.90 0.94 -34.16
C ALA A 497 8.90 1.70 -35.05
N ALA A 498 8.66 1.21 -36.27
CA ALA A 498 7.67 1.80 -37.17
C ALA A 498 6.23 1.64 -36.65
N GLU A 499 5.89 0.48 -36.10
CA GLU A 499 4.59 0.23 -35.46
C GLU A 499 4.38 1.14 -34.25
N ALA A 500 5.37 1.23 -33.34
CA ALA A 500 5.32 2.12 -32.18
C ALA A 500 5.18 3.61 -32.60
N MET A 501 5.87 4.03 -33.63
CA MET A 501 5.71 5.37 -34.21
C MET A 501 4.30 5.58 -34.78
N GLY A 502 3.72 4.55 -35.43
CA GLY A 502 2.35 4.59 -35.93
C GLY A 502 1.32 4.77 -34.83
N GLU A 503 1.43 4.02 -33.73
CA GLU A 503 0.55 4.14 -32.56
C GLU A 503 0.68 5.52 -31.91
N LEU A 504 1.89 6.07 -31.80
CA LEU A 504 2.10 7.42 -31.27
C LEU A 504 1.45 8.49 -32.15
N VAL A 505 1.54 8.36 -33.47
CA VAL A 505 0.89 9.28 -34.41
C VAL A 505 -0.62 9.21 -34.29
N GLN A 506 -1.18 8.00 -34.16
CA GLN A 506 -2.61 7.81 -33.93
C GLN A 506 -3.08 8.45 -32.62
N ALA A 507 -2.37 8.20 -31.53
CA ALA A 507 -2.67 8.78 -30.21
C ALA A 507 -2.62 10.31 -30.23
N LEU A 508 -1.63 10.90 -30.92
CA LEU A 508 -1.53 12.34 -31.10
C LEU A 508 -2.71 12.89 -31.95
N GLY A 509 -3.18 12.13 -32.95
CA GLY A 509 -4.36 12.51 -33.74
C GLY A 509 -5.65 12.50 -32.93
N GLU A 510 -5.81 11.52 -32.04
CA GLU A 510 -6.96 11.44 -31.12
C GLU A 510 -6.94 12.58 -30.10
N LEU A 511 -5.77 12.92 -29.56
CA LEU A 511 -5.60 14.07 -28.66
C LEU A 511 -5.91 15.40 -29.36
N ASP A 512 -5.46 15.60 -30.60
CA ASP A 512 -5.78 16.80 -31.38
C ASP A 512 -7.30 16.93 -31.60
N THR A 513 -7.95 15.83 -31.93
CA THR A 513 -9.41 15.80 -32.12
C THR A 513 -10.12 16.19 -30.82
N LEU A 514 -9.71 15.60 -29.69
CA LEU A 514 -10.28 15.90 -28.38
C LEU A 514 -10.07 17.36 -27.98
N MET A 515 -8.85 17.91 -28.21
CA MET A 515 -8.57 19.33 -27.91
C MET A 515 -9.44 20.27 -28.73
N ARG A 516 -9.71 19.94 -30.00
CA ARG A 516 -10.61 20.72 -30.85
C ARG A 516 -12.07 20.63 -30.40
N GLU A 517 -12.53 19.46 -29.98
CA GLU A 517 -13.87 19.27 -29.39
C GLU A 517 -14.04 20.04 -28.08
N LEU A 518 -12.99 20.17 -27.28
CA LEU A 518 -12.94 20.98 -26.06
C LEU A 518 -12.82 22.49 -26.32
N GLY A 519 -12.68 22.92 -27.57
CA GLY A 519 -12.60 24.34 -27.95
C GLY A 519 -11.23 25.00 -27.73
N VAL A 520 -10.16 24.19 -27.55
CA VAL A 520 -8.78 24.68 -27.34
C VAL A 520 -7.92 24.43 -28.59
N SER A 521 -8.43 24.83 -29.76
CA SER A 521 -7.78 24.58 -31.06
C SER A 521 -6.45 25.30 -31.21
N ASP A 522 -6.32 26.50 -30.64
CA ASP A 522 -5.09 27.31 -30.75
C ASP A 522 -3.95 26.65 -29.96
N GLU A 523 -4.22 26.07 -28.79
CA GLU A 523 -3.26 25.30 -28.00
C GLU A 523 -2.87 24.00 -28.72
N ALA A 524 -3.82 23.33 -29.40
CA ALA A 524 -3.53 22.13 -30.17
C ALA A 524 -2.56 22.44 -31.33
N ASP A 525 -2.78 23.54 -32.06
CA ASP A 525 -1.93 23.97 -33.15
C ASP A 525 -0.54 24.43 -32.67
N ALA A 526 -0.46 25.08 -31.50
CA ALA A 526 0.81 25.42 -30.86
C ALA A 526 1.63 24.18 -30.48
N GLN A 527 1.00 23.16 -29.88
CA GLN A 527 1.68 21.91 -29.52
C GLN A 527 2.12 21.10 -30.74
N LYS A 528 1.35 21.08 -31.83
CA LYS A 528 1.74 20.48 -33.11
C LYS A 528 2.97 21.17 -33.72
N THR A 529 3.04 22.49 -33.65
CA THR A 529 4.19 23.26 -34.14
C THR A 529 5.43 22.91 -33.36
N LEU A 530 5.34 22.87 -32.04
CA LEU A 530 6.44 22.49 -31.12
C LEU A 530 6.92 21.05 -31.36
N LEU A 531 6.01 20.12 -31.57
CA LEU A 531 6.34 18.74 -31.89
C LEU A 531 7.07 18.61 -33.22
N ASN A 532 6.61 19.35 -34.26
CA ASN A 532 7.27 19.38 -35.57
C ASN A 532 8.66 20.01 -35.49
N GLU A 533 8.87 21.04 -34.68
CA GLU A 533 10.18 21.64 -34.46
C GLU A 533 11.13 20.66 -33.76
N MET A 534 10.65 19.94 -32.73
CA MET A 534 11.43 18.91 -32.02
C MET A 534 11.82 17.73 -32.91
N LEU A 535 10.90 17.25 -33.74
CA LEU A 535 11.13 16.12 -34.64
C LEU A 535 11.89 16.53 -35.90
N GLY A 536 11.72 17.76 -36.40
CA GLY A 536 12.43 18.32 -37.56
C GLY A 536 13.86 18.75 -37.26
N GLY A 537 14.23 18.90 -35.99
CA GLY A 537 15.60 19.27 -35.56
C GLY A 537 16.59 18.10 -35.47
N VAL A 538 16.13 16.86 -35.67
CA VAL A 538 16.99 15.68 -35.73
C VAL A 538 17.30 15.38 -37.20
N LYS A 539 18.37 15.98 -37.71
CA LYS A 539 19.02 15.62 -38.98
C LYS A 539 20.17 14.66 -38.70
#